data_3730c05e883760d8d3446d6ec7c1d6a5
#
_entry.id   3730c05e883760d8d3446d6ec7c1d6a5
#
_cell.length_a   1.000
_cell.length_b   1.000
_cell.length_c   1.000
_cell.angle_alpha   90.00
_cell.angle_beta   90.00
_cell.angle_gamma   90.00
#
_symmetry.space_group_name_H-M   'P 1'
#
loop_
_entity.id
_entity.type
_entity.pdbx_description
1 polymer ?
#
loop_
_entity_poly.entity_id
_entity_poly.type
_entity_poly.pdbx_seq_one_letter_code
_entity_poly.pdbx_strand_id
1 'polypeptide(L)'
;DAQESRGLGDVYKRQVYAVGELHGHTFRVDTPFTIVDHGHDFTRPRNTTYNLVETAKLYERAYLYGFMTNTDRAGDPTKEPNWDAEGWANALTLPRRITLQGGRLYQVPAPGLPDAVDSTDRARMWAGLCEVAPGSSVVVEVLDGNGEPGVVITHSGDQITLDRLHGSPASAALHDEDEDNITVIVDGSTIEVYAGGGSVVMSSRVWLDGGCSGIRTRAHDGAEIHSEWRRGYVR
;
A
#
# COMPACT_ATOMS: atom_id res chain seq x y z
N ASP A 1 -3.13 4.99 -33.56
CA ASP A 1 -3.34 4.20 -32.37
C ASP A 1 -2.03 3.83 -31.64
N ALA A 2 -0.93 3.48 -32.33
CA ALA A 2 0.37 3.24 -31.68
C ALA A 2 1.13 4.55 -31.34
N GLN A 3 0.68 5.68 -31.79
CA GLN A 3 1.32 6.98 -31.63
C GLN A 3 0.84 7.74 -30.39
N GLU A 4 -0.38 7.44 -29.90
CA GLU A 4 -0.91 7.97 -28.65
C GLU A 4 -0.25 7.34 -27.40
N SER A 5 0.33 6.14 -27.54
CA SER A 5 1.00 5.46 -26.43
C SER A 5 2.39 6.02 -26.08
N ARG A 6 3.00 6.87 -26.89
CA ARG A 6 4.36 7.39 -26.65
C ARG A 6 4.44 8.50 -25.59
N GLY A 7 3.32 9.13 -25.22
CA GLY A 7 3.25 10.12 -24.15
C GLY A 7 2.83 9.56 -22.79
N LEU A 8 2.47 8.29 -22.71
CA LEU A 8 1.89 7.63 -21.55
C LEU A 8 2.86 6.66 -20.84
N GLY A 9 4.16 6.82 -21.04
CA GLY A 9 5.17 5.89 -20.49
C GLY A 9 5.07 5.65 -19.00
N ASP A 10 4.70 6.64 -18.21
CA ASP A 10 4.49 6.51 -16.78
C ASP A 10 3.10 5.99 -16.40
N VAL A 11 2.08 6.25 -17.23
CA VAL A 11 0.70 5.81 -16.97
C VAL A 11 0.55 4.30 -17.16
N TYR A 12 1.34 3.67 -18.01
CA TYR A 12 1.33 2.21 -18.21
C TYR A 12 1.87 1.41 -17.03
N LYS A 13 2.58 2.05 -16.10
CA LYS A 13 3.14 1.39 -14.90
C LYS A 13 2.20 1.42 -13.70
N ARG A 14 1.17 2.27 -13.70
CA ARG A 14 0.24 2.42 -12.59
C ARG A 14 -1.13 1.87 -12.93
N GLN A 15 -1.70 1.07 -12.05
CA GLN A 15 -3.06 0.57 -12.18
C GLN A 15 -4.04 1.65 -11.73
N VAL A 16 -5.10 1.84 -12.51
CA VAL A 16 -6.13 2.82 -12.22
C VAL A 16 -7.51 2.18 -12.14
N TYR A 17 -8.43 2.83 -11.45
CA TYR A 17 -9.86 2.51 -11.45
C TYR A 17 -10.68 3.72 -11.88
N ALA A 18 -11.90 3.47 -12.30
CA ALA A 18 -12.94 4.48 -12.47
C ALA A 18 -14.24 3.96 -11.87
N VAL A 19 -15.04 4.88 -11.35
CA VAL A 19 -16.39 4.57 -10.86
C VAL A 19 -17.40 5.03 -11.90
N GLY A 20 -18.47 4.26 -12.08
CA GLY A 20 -19.50 4.56 -13.06
C GLY A 20 -20.63 3.54 -13.03
N GLU A 21 -21.56 3.69 -13.94
CA GLU A 21 -22.77 2.87 -14.06
C GLU A 21 -22.77 2.08 -15.37
N LEU A 22 -23.25 0.84 -15.28
CA LEU A 22 -23.47 -0.02 -16.45
C LEU A 22 -24.90 0.13 -16.95
N HIS A 23 -25.06 0.66 -18.16
CA HIS A 23 -26.35 0.79 -18.85
C HIS A 23 -26.39 -0.18 -20.06
N GLY A 24 -27.00 -1.33 -19.88
CA GLY A 24 -26.99 -2.40 -20.88
C GLY A 24 -25.56 -2.89 -21.14
N HIS A 25 -25.01 -2.58 -22.31
CA HIS A 25 -23.62 -2.92 -22.68
C HIS A 25 -22.66 -1.74 -22.63
N THR A 26 -23.11 -0.56 -22.17
CA THR A 26 -22.30 0.66 -22.12
C THR A 26 -22.01 1.02 -20.68
N PHE A 27 -20.72 1.18 -20.36
CA PHE A 27 -20.28 1.69 -19.07
C PHE A 27 -20.10 3.20 -19.16
N ARG A 28 -20.86 3.93 -18.34
CA ARG A 28 -20.73 5.38 -18.19
C ARG A 28 -19.81 5.66 -17.02
N VAL A 29 -18.72 6.33 -17.26
CA VAL A 29 -17.75 6.73 -16.24
C VAL A 29 -18.25 7.99 -15.54
N ASP A 30 -18.34 7.97 -14.22
CA ASP A 30 -18.81 9.09 -13.39
C ASP A 30 -17.67 9.82 -12.69
N THR A 31 -16.52 9.15 -12.47
CA THR A 31 -15.34 9.74 -11.81
C THR A 31 -14.10 9.68 -12.71
N PRO A 32 -13.13 10.59 -12.55
CA PRO A 32 -11.84 10.48 -13.22
C PRO A 32 -11.14 9.14 -12.91
N PHE A 33 -10.26 8.72 -13.81
CA PHE A 33 -9.37 7.58 -13.53
C PHE A 33 -8.43 7.92 -12.37
N THR A 34 -8.46 7.09 -11.34
CA THR A 34 -7.73 7.28 -10.09
C THR A 34 -6.78 6.10 -9.88
N ILE A 35 -5.59 6.37 -9.34
CA ILE A 35 -4.58 5.35 -9.07
C ILE A 35 -5.07 4.40 -7.98
N VAL A 36 -4.93 3.09 -8.19
CA VAL A 36 -5.30 2.04 -7.22
C VAL A 36 -4.27 1.92 -6.10
N ASP A 37 -2.99 2.05 -6.44
CA ASP A 37 -1.88 1.90 -5.50
C ASP A 37 -0.74 2.84 -5.91
N HIS A 38 -0.27 3.63 -4.97
CA HIS A 38 0.72 4.68 -5.19
C HIS A 38 2.16 4.23 -4.92
N GLY A 39 2.36 2.97 -4.51
CA GLY A 39 3.67 2.40 -4.26
C GLY A 39 4.48 2.12 -5.53
N HIS A 40 5.63 1.47 -5.34
CA HIS A 40 6.58 1.24 -6.42
C HIS A 40 6.27 0.00 -7.25
N ASP A 41 5.62 -1.00 -6.67
CA ASP A 41 5.67 -2.37 -7.20
C ASP A 41 4.30 -3.05 -7.39
N PHE A 42 3.21 -2.29 -7.37
CA PHE A 42 1.86 -2.85 -7.54
C PHE A 42 1.48 -3.00 -9.01
N THR A 43 1.03 -4.19 -9.40
CA THR A 43 0.54 -4.47 -10.75
C THR A 43 -0.50 -5.59 -10.77
N ARG A 44 -1.24 -5.70 -11.89
CA ARG A 44 -2.18 -6.79 -12.19
C ARG A 44 -3.13 -7.10 -11.04
N PRO A 45 -3.91 -6.13 -10.55
CA PRO A 45 -4.88 -6.36 -9.48
C PRO A 45 -5.86 -7.47 -9.82
N ARG A 46 -6.23 -8.24 -8.80
CA ARG A 46 -7.30 -9.23 -8.85
C ARG A 46 -8.21 -9.03 -7.66
N ASN A 47 -9.50 -9.08 -7.92
CA ASN A 47 -10.50 -9.12 -6.87
C ASN A 47 -11.01 -10.56 -6.68
N THR A 48 -11.50 -10.85 -5.50
CA THR A 48 -12.20 -12.12 -5.26
C THR A 48 -13.59 -12.04 -5.89
N THR A 49 -13.86 -13.00 -6.76
CA THR A 49 -15.20 -13.24 -7.27
C THR A 49 -15.81 -14.38 -6.47
N TYR A 50 -16.82 -14.11 -5.68
CA TYR A 50 -17.54 -15.16 -4.99
C TYR A 50 -18.48 -15.90 -5.94
N ASN A 51 -18.68 -17.19 -5.70
CA ASN A 51 -19.61 -18.02 -6.43
C ASN A 51 -21.02 -17.43 -6.41
N LEU A 52 -21.66 -17.44 -7.53
CA LEU A 52 -22.88 -16.79 -8.00
C LEU A 52 -24.19 -16.99 -7.20
N VAL A 53 -24.17 -17.53 -5.99
CA VAL A 53 -25.38 -17.95 -5.28
C VAL A 53 -26.07 -16.84 -4.47
N GLU A 54 -25.35 -15.75 -4.14
CA GLU A 54 -25.95 -14.63 -3.39
C GLU A 54 -25.42 -13.28 -3.91
N THR A 55 -25.95 -12.80 -5.01
CA THR A 55 -25.50 -11.58 -5.69
C THR A 55 -25.55 -10.30 -4.84
N ALA A 56 -26.46 -10.16 -3.92
CA ALA A 56 -26.58 -8.95 -3.08
C ALA A 56 -25.45 -8.82 -2.06
N LYS A 57 -24.89 -9.92 -1.55
CA LYS A 57 -23.78 -9.92 -0.57
C LYS A 57 -22.40 -9.88 -1.22
N LEU A 58 -22.32 -10.10 -2.53
CA LEU A 58 -21.08 -10.09 -3.31
C LEU A 58 -20.38 -8.72 -3.27
N TYR A 59 -21.16 -7.65 -3.25
CA TYR A 59 -20.64 -6.29 -3.32
C TYR A 59 -20.26 -5.69 -1.96
N GLU A 60 -20.70 -6.31 -0.87
CA GLU A 60 -20.38 -5.84 0.49
C GLU A 60 -18.99 -6.28 0.97
N ARG A 61 -18.38 -7.29 0.34
CA ARG A 61 -17.14 -7.92 0.78
C ARG A 61 -16.21 -8.26 -0.40
N ALA A 62 -15.77 -7.27 -1.12
CA ALA A 62 -14.76 -7.49 -2.14
C ALA A 62 -13.35 -7.41 -1.50
N TYR A 63 -12.49 -8.33 -1.91
CA TYR A 63 -11.07 -8.32 -1.56
C TYR A 63 -10.22 -8.12 -2.81
N LEU A 64 -9.20 -7.29 -2.68
CA LEU A 64 -8.26 -6.99 -3.73
C LEU A 64 -6.86 -7.43 -3.29
N TYR A 65 -6.09 -7.96 -4.23
CA TYR A 65 -4.66 -8.13 -4.13
C TYR A 65 -4.01 -7.94 -5.49
N GLY A 66 -2.73 -7.64 -5.50
CA GLY A 66 -1.95 -7.46 -6.73
C GLY A 66 -0.61 -8.17 -6.66
N PHE A 67 0.11 -8.14 -7.76
CA PHE A 67 1.48 -8.60 -7.80
C PHE A 67 2.42 -7.43 -7.45
N MET A 68 3.41 -7.71 -6.63
CA MET A 68 4.55 -6.84 -6.38
C MET A 68 5.72 -7.32 -7.22
N THR A 69 5.78 -6.80 -8.43
CA THR A 69 6.86 -7.12 -9.37
C THR A 69 7.61 -5.84 -9.69
N ASN A 70 8.93 -5.90 -9.75
CA ASN A 70 9.69 -4.79 -10.31
C ASN A 70 9.52 -4.79 -11.84
N THR A 71 8.67 -3.92 -12.32
CA THR A 71 8.34 -3.79 -13.74
C THR A 71 9.50 -3.30 -14.60
N ASP A 72 10.54 -2.72 -14.00
CA ASP A 72 11.72 -2.20 -14.71
C ASP A 72 12.72 -3.29 -15.09
N ARG A 73 12.52 -4.54 -14.63
CA ARG A 73 13.45 -5.66 -14.83
C ARG A 73 13.17 -6.53 -16.04
N ALA A 74 12.38 -6.05 -16.98
CA ALA A 74 12.06 -6.80 -18.21
C ALA A 74 11.66 -8.27 -17.97
N GLY A 75 11.09 -8.56 -16.81
CA GLY A 75 10.62 -9.90 -16.45
C GLY A 75 11.71 -10.92 -16.10
N ASP A 76 12.95 -10.49 -15.90
CA ASP A 76 14.05 -11.38 -15.48
C ASP A 76 14.03 -11.56 -13.95
N PRO A 77 13.57 -12.71 -13.43
CA PRO A 77 13.45 -12.96 -12.00
C PRO A 77 14.82 -13.02 -11.30
N THR A 78 15.89 -13.33 -12.02
CA THR A 78 17.24 -13.47 -11.44
C THR A 78 17.81 -12.13 -10.97
N LYS A 79 17.18 -11.02 -11.34
CA LYS A 79 17.56 -9.67 -10.90
C LYS A 79 16.90 -9.23 -9.60
N GLU A 80 16.03 -10.07 -9.04
CA GLU A 80 15.47 -9.82 -7.71
C GLU A 80 16.54 -10.06 -6.64
N PRO A 81 16.76 -9.14 -5.68
CA PRO A 81 17.79 -9.31 -4.66
C PRO A 81 17.66 -10.58 -3.80
N ASN A 82 16.45 -11.11 -3.67
CA ASN A 82 16.20 -12.34 -2.92
C ASN A 82 16.35 -13.61 -3.76
N TRP A 83 16.58 -13.52 -5.08
CA TRP A 83 16.69 -14.69 -5.95
C TRP A 83 17.80 -15.65 -5.53
N ASP A 84 19.01 -15.12 -5.30
CA ASP A 84 20.18 -15.94 -4.95
C ASP A 84 20.05 -16.54 -3.54
N ALA A 85 19.38 -15.83 -2.63
CA ALA A 85 19.23 -16.26 -1.24
C ALA A 85 18.05 -17.20 -1.02
N GLU A 86 16.95 -17.00 -1.72
CA GLU A 86 15.67 -17.65 -1.44
C GLU A 86 15.13 -18.49 -2.61
N GLY A 87 15.65 -18.31 -3.81
CA GLY A 87 15.27 -19.09 -5.01
C GLY A 87 13.89 -18.74 -5.57
N TRP A 88 13.33 -17.57 -5.23
CA TRP A 88 12.06 -17.07 -5.75
C TRP A 88 12.14 -15.58 -6.05
N ALA A 89 11.21 -15.09 -6.87
CA ALA A 89 11.04 -13.69 -7.23
C ALA A 89 9.57 -13.30 -7.19
N ASN A 90 9.32 -11.97 -7.09
CA ASN A 90 8.02 -11.37 -6.97
C ASN A 90 7.31 -11.74 -5.66
N ALA A 91 6.21 -11.06 -5.37
CA ALA A 91 5.35 -11.35 -4.24
C ALA A 91 3.90 -10.98 -4.60
N LEU A 92 2.95 -11.41 -3.79
CA LEU A 92 1.62 -10.84 -3.78
C LEU A 92 1.54 -9.77 -2.70
N THR A 93 0.68 -8.77 -2.90
CA THR A 93 0.27 -7.89 -1.81
C THR A 93 -0.53 -8.70 -0.79
N LEU A 94 -0.63 -8.18 0.41
CA LEU A 94 -1.61 -8.66 1.37
C LEU A 94 -3.04 -8.47 0.82
N PRO A 95 -3.99 -9.33 1.17
CA PRO A 95 -5.38 -9.13 0.77
C PRO A 95 -5.94 -7.88 1.46
N ARG A 96 -6.62 -7.05 0.67
CA ARG A 96 -7.27 -5.81 1.11
C ARG A 96 -8.76 -5.94 0.98
N ARG A 97 -9.50 -5.56 2.02
CA ARG A 97 -10.93 -5.34 1.88
C ARG A 97 -11.14 -3.99 1.19
N ILE A 98 -11.94 -3.99 0.13
CA ILE A 98 -12.27 -2.78 -0.62
C ILE A 98 -13.72 -2.38 -0.39
N THR A 99 -13.95 -1.07 -0.27
CA THR A 99 -15.28 -0.46 -0.21
C THR A 99 -15.33 0.76 -1.10
N LEU A 100 -16.51 1.08 -1.61
CA LEU A 100 -16.76 2.27 -2.43
C LEU A 100 -17.61 3.24 -1.61
N GLN A 101 -17.10 4.45 -1.39
CA GLN A 101 -17.78 5.50 -0.64
C GLN A 101 -17.60 6.84 -1.34
N GLY A 102 -18.71 7.56 -1.61
CA GLY A 102 -18.65 8.87 -2.25
C GLY A 102 -17.95 8.89 -3.61
N GLY A 103 -17.97 7.78 -4.37
CA GLY A 103 -17.27 7.67 -5.65
C GLY A 103 -15.76 7.40 -5.52
N ARG A 104 -15.26 7.11 -4.32
CA ARG A 104 -13.85 6.80 -4.04
C ARG A 104 -13.71 5.38 -3.50
N LEU A 105 -12.64 4.70 -3.90
CA LEU A 105 -12.28 3.37 -3.43
C LEU A 105 -11.45 3.50 -2.15
N TYR A 106 -11.90 2.83 -1.10
CA TYR A 106 -11.15 2.69 0.15
C TYR A 106 -10.66 1.26 0.29
N GLN A 107 -9.42 1.11 0.72
CA GLN A 107 -8.73 -0.16 0.83
C GLN A 107 -8.11 -0.28 2.22
N VAL A 108 -8.47 -1.31 2.96
CA VAL A 108 -7.92 -1.56 4.29
C VAL A 108 -7.42 -3.00 4.38
N PRO A 109 -6.46 -3.31 5.26
CA PRO A 109 -6.02 -4.68 5.47
C PRO A 109 -7.21 -5.61 5.71
N ALA A 110 -7.19 -6.80 5.11
CA ALA A 110 -8.26 -7.78 5.32
C ALA A 110 -8.38 -8.14 6.81
N PRO A 111 -9.61 -8.39 7.32
CA PRO A 111 -9.79 -8.85 8.69
C PRO A 111 -8.98 -10.11 8.97
N GLY A 112 -8.34 -10.15 10.15
CA GLY A 112 -7.47 -11.24 10.57
C GLY A 112 -5.98 -11.06 10.22
N LEU A 113 -5.61 -10.09 9.37
CA LEU A 113 -4.20 -9.81 9.09
C LEU A 113 -3.40 -9.39 10.35
N PRO A 114 -3.92 -8.56 11.27
CA PRO A 114 -3.19 -8.26 12.49
C PRO A 114 -2.84 -9.51 13.32
N ASP A 115 -3.75 -10.48 13.39
CA ASP A 115 -3.49 -11.74 14.11
C ASP A 115 -2.52 -12.64 13.33
N ALA A 116 -2.55 -12.60 11.99
CA ALA A 116 -1.58 -13.30 11.15
C ALA A 116 -0.16 -12.75 11.34
N VAL A 117 -0.01 -11.42 11.49
CA VAL A 117 1.29 -10.79 11.81
C VAL A 117 1.86 -11.32 13.13
N ASP A 118 1.03 -11.50 14.15
CA ASP A 118 1.47 -12.07 15.44
C ASP A 118 1.85 -13.56 15.36
N SER A 119 1.45 -14.25 14.29
CA SER A 119 1.75 -15.68 14.09
C SER A 119 3.08 -15.96 13.40
N THR A 120 3.83 -14.92 13.02
CA THR A 120 5.12 -15.03 12.33
C THR A 120 6.17 -14.11 12.93
N ASP A 121 7.43 -14.50 12.85
CA ASP A 121 8.59 -13.68 13.22
C ASP A 121 9.05 -12.73 12.10
N ARG A 122 8.52 -12.92 10.88
CA ARG A 122 8.94 -12.19 9.67
C ARG A 122 8.14 -10.91 9.44
N ALA A 123 6.99 -10.75 10.07
CA ALA A 123 6.11 -9.61 9.86
C ALA A 123 6.09 -8.65 11.06
N ARG A 124 5.89 -7.37 10.76
CA ARG A 124 5.68 -6.31 11.75
C ARG A 124 4.55 -5.41 11.27
N MET A 125 3.74 -4.95 12.21
CA MET A 125 2.68 -3.98 11.92
C MET A 125 2.71 -2.85 12.93
N TRP A 126 2.49 -1.65 12.44
CA TRP A 126 2.18 -0.48 13.22
C TRP A 126 0.95 0.21 12.65
N ALA A 127 0.06 0.68 13.52
CA ALA A 127 -1.07 1.53 13.15
C ALA A 127 -1.17 2.68 14.16
N GLY A 128 -1.33 3.89 13.66
CA GLY A 128 -1.44 5.12 14.45
C GLY A 128 -2.68 5.92 14.12
N LEU A 129 -3.37 6.40 15.16
CA LEU A 129 -4.32 7.51 15.06
C LEU A 129 -3.53 8.81 15.23
N CYS A 130 -3.44 9.56 14.15
CA CYS A 130 -2.63 10.78 14.09
C CYS A 130 -3.50 12.01 13.90
N GLU A 131 -2.94 13.16 14.26
CA GLU A 131 -3.40 14.48 13.86
C GLU A 131 -2.21 15.24 13.30
N VAL A 132 -2.29 15.62 12.02
CA VAL A 132 -1.18 16.20 11.26
C VAL A 132 -1.62 17.51 10.63
N ALA A 133 -1.44 18.60 11.37
CA ALA A 133 -1.75 19.94 10.88
C ALA A 133 -0.83 20.35 9.71
N PRO A 134 -1.23 21.30 8.86
CA PRO A 134 -0.36 21.87 7.84
C PRO A 134 0.98 22.34 8.40
N GLY A 135 2.08 21.88 7.81
CA GLY A 135 3.44 22.22 8.24
C GLY A 135 4.00 21.31 9.36
N SER A 136 3.20 20.37 9.87
CA SER A 136 3.65 19.33 10.79
C SER A 136 3.82 17.99 10.09
N SER A 137 4.39 16.99 10.78
CA SER A 137 4.55 15.66 10.18
C SER A 137 4.64 14.53 11.20
N VAL A 138 4.18 13.35 10.78
CA VAL A 138 4.46 12.08 11.43
C VAL A 138 5.40 11.26 10.56
N VAL A 139 6.49 10.80 11.16
CA VAL A 139 7.50 9.97 10.50
C VAL A 139 7.46 8.57 11.10
N VAL A 140 7.38 7.56 10.23
CA VAL A 140 7.43 6.13 10.58
C VAL A 140 8.66 5.53 9.91
N GLU A 141 9.62 5.08 10.70
CA GLU A 141 10.84 4.44 10.23
C GLU A 141 10.75 2.93 10.44
N VAL A 142 10.88 2.17 9.37
CA VAL A 142 11.07 0.71 9.43
C VAL A 142 12.54 0.42 9.57
N LEU A 143 12.91 -0.27 10.63
CA LEU A 143 14.30 -0.53 10.99
C LEU A 143 14.75 -1.89 10.47
N ASP A 144 15.94 -1.95 9.92
CA ASP A 144 16.61 -3.19 9.51
C ASP A 144 17.11 -4.01 10.72
N GLY A 145 17.76 -5.13 10.48
CA GLY A 145 18.31 -6.00 11.53
C GLY A 145 19.39 -5.35 12.40
N ASN A 146 20.00 -4.26 11.95
CA ASN A 146 20.99 -3.49 12.69
C ASN A 146 20.36 -2.34 13.49
N GLY A 147 19.04 -2.12 13.34
CA GLY A 147 18.32 -1.02 13.97
C GLY A 147 18.42 0.32 13.24
N GLU A 148 18.94 0.31 12.01
CA GLU A 148 19.02 1.49 11.17
C GLU A 148 17.78 1.61 10.27
N PRO A 149 17.35 2.83 9.90
CA PRO A 149 16.23 3.02 8.99
C PRO A 149 16.53 2.43 7.61
N GLY A 150 15.69 1.51 7.15
CA GLY A 150 15.72 0.96 5.78
C GLY A 150 14.57 1.49 4.91
N VAL A 151 13.49 1.95 5.54
CA VAL A 151 12.37 2.63 4.87
C VAL A 151 11.87 3.75 5.77
N VAL A 152 11.49 4.87 5.17
CA VAL A 152 10.90 6.02 5.86
C VAL A 152 9.56 6.37 5.22
N ILE A 153 8.52 6.42 6.03
CA ILE A 153 7.19 6.91 5.64
C ILE A 153 6.98 8.25 6.33
N THR A 154 6.59 9.27 5.56
CA THR A 154 6.32 10.61 6.08
C THR A 154 4.90 11.01 5.70
N HIS A 155 4.08 11.34 6.69
CA HIS A 155 2.79 12.01 6.53
C HIS A 155 2.96 13.48 6.91
N SER A 156 2.68 14.38 5.98
CA SER A 156 2.87 15.84 6.15
C SER A 156 1.56 16.63 5.97
N GLY A 157 0.46 16.09 6.47
CA GLY A 157 -0.89 16.65 6.34
C GLY A 157 -1.52 16.27 5.00
N ASP A 158 -1.24 17.01 3.97
CA ASP A 158 -1.81 16.83 2.63
C ASP A 158 -1.12 15.76 1.75
N GLN A 159 -0.04 15.15 2.24
CA GLN A 159 0.75 14.20 1.48
C GLN A 159 1.29 13.06 2.33
N ILE A 160 1.36 11.87 1.75
CA ILE A 160 2.12 10.75 2.27
C ILE A 160 3.23 10.34 1.31
N THR A 161 4.41 10.05 1.86
CA THR A 161 5.59 9.62 1.10
C THR A 161 6.12 8.32 1.66
N LEU A 162 6.54 7.40 0.79
CA LEU A 162 7.26 6.17 1.12
C LEU A 162 8.62 6.21 0.43
N ASP A 163 9.69 6.33 1.22
CA ASP A 163 11.07 6.36 0.76
C ASP A 163 11.79 5.07 1.19
N ARG A 164 12.29 4.32 0.23
CA ARG A 164 13.09 3.11 0.44
C ARG A 164 14.57 3.40 0.67
N LEU A 165 14.94 4.69 0.76
CA LEU A 165 16.30 5.21 0.87
C LEU A 165 17.21 4.86 -0.33
N HIS A 166 16.63 4.33 -1.39
CA HIS A 166 17.27 4.10 -2.68
C HIS A 166 16.26 4.29 -3.82
N GLY A 167 16.66 4.96 -4.87
CA GLY A 167 15.77 5.36 -5.95
C GLY A 167 14.92 6.58 -5.58
N SER A 168 13.86 6.81 -6.34
CA SER A 168 12.93 7.90 -6.07
C SER A 168 11.88 7.45 -5.06
N PRO A 169 11.49 8.28 -4.09
CA PRO A 169 10.37 7.99 -3.22
C PRO A 169 9.04 7.95 -3.99
N ALA A 170 8.11 7.13 -3.51
CA ALA A 170 6.72 7.18 -3.93
C ALA A 170 5.97 8.19 -3.07
N SER A 171 5.05 8.95 -3.65
CA SER A 171 4.23 9.90 -2.92
C SER A 171 2.79 9.95 -3.44
N ALA A 172 1.86 10.32 -2.58
CA ALA A 172 0.47 10.54 -2.91
C ALA A 172 -0.09 11.72 -2.11
N ALA A 173 -0.98 12.49 -2.75
CA ALA A 173 -1.77 13.47 -2.06
C ALA A 173 -2.84 12.78 -1.21
N LEU A 174 -3.11 13.32 -0.05
CA LEU A 174 -4.25 13.01 0.82
C LEU A 174 -5.32 14.08 0.62
N HIS A 175 -6.55 13.76 0.92
CA HIS A 175 -7.63 14.73 0.85
C HIS A 175 -7.92 15.29 2.24
N ASP A 176 -8.28 16.56 2.32
CA ASP A 176 -8.57 17.26 3.60
C ASP A 176 -9.68 16.59 4.43
N GLU A 177 -10.55 15.80 3.76
CA GLU A 177 -11.63 15.06 4.43
C GLU A 177 -11.20 13.68 4.93
N ASP A 178 -9.99 13.23 4.57
CA ASP A 178 -9.48 11.92 4.96
C ASP A 178 -8.93 12.00 6.40
N GLU A 179 -9.01 10.88 7.11
CA GLU A 179 -8.40 10.75 8.44
C GLU A 179 -6.87 10.68 8.31
N ASP A 180 -6.13 11.29 9.25
CA ASP A 180 -4.67 11.26 9.30
C ASP A 180 -4.09 9.90 9.76
N ASN A 181 -4.91 8.85 9.76
CA ASN A 181 -4.51 7.53 10.23
C ASN A 181 -3.57 6.85 9.24
N ILE A 182 -2.55 6.20 9.80
CA ILE A 182 -1.57 5.43 9.04
C ILE A 182 -1.53 4.00 9.56
N THR A 183 -1.50 3.03 8.65
CA THR A 183 -1.16 1.65 8.96
C THR A 183 0.02 1.23 8.08
N VAL A 184 1.04 0.65 8.68
CA VAL A 184 2.23 0.10 8.02
C VAL A 184 2.34 -1.38 8.35
N ILE A 185 2.44 -2.22 7.32
CA ILE A 185 2.69 -3.66 7.47
C ILE A 185 3.93 -4.01 6.66
N VAL A 186 4.88 -4.64 7.31
CA VAL A 186 6.09 -5.20 6.68
C VAL A 186 6.03 -6.71 6.81
N ASP A 187 6.20 -7.44 5.72
CA ASP A 187 6.28 -8.89 5.69
C ASP A 187 7.44 -9.34 4.81
N GLY A 188 8.52 -9.76 5.44
CA GLY A 188 9.76 -10.12 4.75
C GLY A 188 10.27 -9.00 3.85
N SER A 189 10.13 -9.19 2.54
CA SER A 189 10.58 -8.25 1.51
C SER A 189 9.47 -7.36 0.94
N THR A 190 8.37 -7.20 1.64
CA THR A 190 7.24 -6.35 1.22
C THR A 190 6.87 -5.35 2.29
N ILE A 191 6.43 -4.17 1.87
CA ILE A 191 5.83 -3.16 2.73
C ILE A 191 4.53 -2.67 2.10
N GLU A 192 3.51 -2.51 2.93
CA GLU A 192 2.25 -1.89 2.56
C GLU A 192 1.90 -0.78 3.55
N VAL A 193 1.59 0.38 3.01
CA VAL A 193 1.18 1.58 3.76
C VAL A 193 -0.24 1.91 3.38
N TYR A 194 -1.09 2.11 4.37
CA TYR A 194 -2.48 2.55 4.22
C TYR A 194 -2.63 3.88 4.94
N ALA A 195 -3.12 4.89 4.24
CA ALA A 195 -3.33 6.23 4.76
C ALA A 195 -4.69 6.78 4.36
N GLY A 196 -5.14 7.83 5.02
CA GLY A 196 -6.40 8.48 4.73
C GLY A 196 -7.60 7.54 4.89
N GLY A 197 -7.64 6.74 5.95
CA GLY A 197 -8.69 5.72 6.14
C GLY A 197 -8.70 4.63 5.07
N GLY A 198 -7.65 4.53 4.25
CA GLY A 198 -7.52 3.58 3.13
C GLY A 198 -7.82 4.18 1.74
N SER A 199 -7.98 5.49 1.64
CA SER A 199 -8.10 6.20 0.35
C SER A 199 -6.80 6.15 -0.45
N VAL A 200 -5.66 6.09 0.25
CA VAL A 200 -4.32 5.94 -0.33
C VAL A 200 -3.67 4.67 0.19
N VAL A 201 -3.15 3.88 -0.74
CA VAL A 201 -2.36 2.68 -0.43
C VAL A 201 -1.08 2.69 -1.24
N MET A 202 0.02 2.25 -0.63
CA MET A 202 1.35 2.16 -1.25
C MET A 202 1.94 0.78 -0.98
N SER A 203 2.19 0.01 -2.03
CA SER A 203 2.85 -1.29 -1.96
C SER A 203 4.24 -1.23 -2.57
N SER A 204 5.23 -1.73 -1.86
CA SER A 204 6.61 -1.71 -2.33
C SER A 204 7.39 -2.95 -1.90
N ARG A 205 8.31 -3.38 -2.77
CA ARG A 205 9.34 -4.34 -2.40
C ARG A 205 10.46 -3.62 -1.64
N VAL A 206 10.89 -4.21 -0.57
CA VAL A 206 11.95 -3.70 0.31
C VAL A 206 12.91 -4.81 0.67
N TRP A 207 14.17 -4.47 0.87
CA TRP A 207 15.20 -5.42 1.31
C TRP A 207 15.92 -4.81 2.50
N LEU A 208 15.62 -5.34 3.67
CA LEU A 208 16.15 -4.90 4.95
C LEU A 208 17.25 -5.87 5.39
N ASP A 209 18.44 -5.38 5.57
CA ASP A 209 19.56 -6.20 6.02
C ASP A 209 19.27 -6.82 7.37
N GLY A 210 19.29 -8.16 7.42
CA GLY A 210 18.91 -8.91 8.63
C GLY A 210 17.42 -8.90 8.97
N GLY A 211 16.56 -8.44 8.04
CA GLY A 211 15.11 -8.36 8.20
C GLY A 211 14.65 -7.15 8.98
N CYS A 212 13.34 -7.07 9.25
CA CYS A 212 12.73 -5.97 10.00
C CYS A 212 12.89 -6.19 11.51
N SER A 213 13.71 -5.37 12.18
CA SER A 213 13.87 -5.44 13.64
C SER A 213 12.78 -4.68 14.40
N GLY A 214 12.16 -3.67 13.79
CA GLY A 214 11.12 -2.89 14.43
C GLY A 214 10.62 -1.71 13.62
N ILE A 215 9.70 -0.96 14.22
CA ILE A 215 9.16 0.27 13.65
C ILE A 215 9.30 1.38 14.71
N ARG A 216 9.90 2.48 14.33
CA ARG A 216 10.09 3.68 15.17
C ARG A 216 9.25 4.81 14.61
N THR A 217 8.60 5.57 15.50
CA THR A 217 7.70 6.66 15.12
C THR A 217 8.10 7.96 15.79
N ARG A 218 7.90 9.08 15.10
CA ARG A 218 8.13 10.42 15.62
C ARG A 218 7.09 11.37 15.06
N ALA A 219 6.62 12.27 15.91
CA ALA A 219 5.80 13.40 15.52
C ALA A 219 6.64 14.69 15.60
N HIS A 220 6.47 15.58 14.63
CA HIS A 220 7.24 16.81 14.47
C HIS A 220 6.31 18.00 14.27
N ASP A 221 6.78 19.18 14.74
CA ASP A 221 6.19 20.49 14.46
C ASP A 221 4.71 20.60 14.85
N GLY A 222 4.32 19.93 15.93
CA GLY A 222 2.95 19.96 16.46
C GLY A 222 2.03 18.86 15.95
N ALA A 223 2.52 17.91 15.16
CA ALA A 223 1.76 16.68 14.90
C ALA A 223 1.65 15.84 16.17
N GLU A 224 0.57 15.06 16.27
CA GLU A 224 0.33 14.18 17.41
C GLU A 224 0.02 12.75 16.96
N ILE A 225 0.48 11.77 17.72
CA ILE A 225 0.08 10.36 17.63
C ILE A 225 -0.74 10.07 18.89
N HIS A 226 -2.06 10.14 18.78
CA HIS A 226 -2.98 10.00 19.92
C HIS A 226 -3.01 8.60 20.49
N SER A 227 -2.91 7.60 19.61
CA SER A 227 -2.80 6.20 20.00
C SER A 227 -2.11 5.40 18.91
N GLU A 228 -1.46 4.32 19.32
CA GLU A 228 -0.80 3.41 18.39
C GLU A 228 -0.97 1.94 18.80
N TRP A 229 -0.95 1.06 17.81
CA TRP A 229 -0.97 -0.39 17.97
C TRP A 229 0.21 -1.00 17.23
N ARG A 230 0.85 -1.98 17.87
CA ARG A 230 2.00 -2.69 17.33
C ARG A 230 1.76 -4.20 17.40
N ARG A 231 2.12 -4.91 16.32
CA ARG A 231 2.00 -6.37 16.21
C ARG A 231 3.29 -6.97 15.66
N GLY A 232 3.49 -8.27 15.92
CA GLY A 232 4.66 -9.01 15.45
C GLY A 232 5.94 -8.74 16.23
N TYR A 233 5.86 -8.20 17.44
CA TYR A 233 7.01 -8.08 18.33
C TYR A 233 7.12 -9.35 19.16
N VAL A 234 8.31 -9.97 19.14
CA VAL A 234 8.60 -11.11 20.02
C VAL A 234 8.48 -10.64 21.46
N ARG A 235 7.67 -11.36 22.22
CA ARG A 235 7.52 -11.12 23.66
C ARG A 235 8.71 -11.66 24.42
#